data_dd44cceb4b96618d3791e860995b8346
#
_entry.id   dd44cceb4b96618d3791e860995b8346
#
_cell.length_a   1.000
_cell.length_b   1.000
_cell.length_c   1.000
_cell.angle_alpha   90.00
_cell.angle_beta   90.00
_cell.angle_gamma   90.00
#
_symmetry.space_group_name_H-M   'P 1'
#
loop_
_entity.id
_entity.type
_entity.pdbx_description
1 polymer ?
#
loop_
_entity_poly.entity_id
_entity_poly.type
_entity_poly.pdbx_seq_one_letter_code
_entity_poly.pdbx_strand_id
1 'polypeptide(L)'
;KSPWKILVTTNFKESLDPNYAGAVSLYVKDTTNHSILKKRISIISSDNFKNKSQLFRNKNYIISFCEKYKTSNIKIIEIHNRPEYYTYIKKYFPNTKIKLIFHNDPLTLRGSISLKERENIINGCQKVIFISRWIQQRFFSSFKNVNLSNTLIIPHGVKKNNKIILLKK
;
A
#
# COMPACT_ATOMS: atom_id res chain seq x y z
N LYS A 1 -2.99 27.72 4.57
CA LYS A 1 -2.23 26.44 4.50
C LYS A 1 -3.11 25.41 3.80
N SER A 2 -2.60 24.77 2.76
CA SER A 2 -3.33 23.68 2.06
C SER A 2 -3.72 22.56 3.06
N PRO A 3 -4.93 22.01 2.99
CA PRO A 3 -5.33 20.92 3.87
C PRO A 3 -4.37 19.72 3.71
N TRP A 4 -4.08 19.04 4.82
CA TRP A 4 -3.23 17.86 4.79
C TRP A 4 -3.90 16.70 4.04
N LYS A 5 -3.09 15.85 3.41
CA LYS A 5 -3.53 14.71 2.58
C LYS A 5 -2.95 13.39 3.06
N ILE A 6 -3.65 12.33 2.73
CA ILE A 6 -3.19 10.95 2.77
C ILE A 6 -3.01 10.49 1.32
N LEU A 7 -1.84 10.00 0.97
CA LEU A 7 -1.61 9.36 -0.33
C LEU A 7 -1.63 7.85 -0.16
N VAL A 8 -2.32 7.17 -1.05
CA VAL A 8 -2.39 5.71 -1.09
C VAL A 8 -1.85 5.25 -2.44
N THR A 9 -0.79 4.45 -2.45
CA THR A 9 -0.18 3.95 -3.69
C THR A 9 -0.41 2.46 -3.86
N THR A 10 -0.76 2.09 -5.08
CA THR A 10 -0.95 0.71 -5.54
C THR A 10 0.14 0.31 -6.53
N ASN A 11 0.01 -0.84 -7.16
CA ASN A 11 0.92 -1.29 -8.20
C ASN A 11 0.86 -0.38 -9.44
N PHE A 12 2.02 -0.10 -10.04
CA PHE A 12 2.13 0.73 -11.25
C PHE A 12 1.40 0.16 -12.47
N LYS A 13 1.14 -1.15 -12.51
CA LYS A 13 0.42 -1.83 -13.60
C LYS A 13 -1.09 -1.85 -13.40
N GLU A 14 -1.57 -1.48 -12.20
CA GLU A 14 -2.98 -1.58 -11.87
C GLU A 14 -3.70 -0.26 -12.11
N SER A 15 -4.85 -0.34 -12.77
CA SER A 15 -5.81 0.74 -12.89
C SER A 15 -6.82 0.70 -11.74
N LEU A 16 -7.50 1.80 -11.50
CA LEU A 16 -8.66 1.86 -10.62
C LEU A 16 -9.97 1.57 -11.36
N ASP A 17 -9.92 1.41 -12.68
CA ASP A 17 -11.06 0.93 -13.46
C ASP A 17 -11.34 -0.53 -13.11
N PRO A 18 -12.56 -0.91 -12.69
CA PRO A 18 -12.91 -2.29 -12.32
C PRO A 18 -12.59 -3.34 -13.38
N ASN A 19 -12.61 -2.96 -14.66
CA ASN A 19 -12.31 -3.86 -15.77
C ASN A 19 -10.81 -4.24 -15.87
N TYR A 20 -9.94 -3.42 -15.27
CA TYR A 20 -8.47 -3.57 -15.33
C TYR A 20 -7.80 -3.55 -13.96
N ALA A 21 -8.58 -3.48 -12.89
CA ALA A 21 -8.09 -3.42 -11.52
C ALA A 21 -7.73 -4.81 -11.00
N GLY A 22 -6.57 -4.94 -10.36
CA GLY A 22 -6.26 -6.10 -9.53
C GLY A 22 -7.00 -6.06 -8.18
N ALA A 23 -7.00 -7.20 -7.47
CA ALA A 23 -7.69 -7.34 -6.19
C ALA A 23 -7.27 -6.27 -5.15
N VAL A 24 -5.98 -5.91 -5.12
CA VAL A 24 -5.47 -4.88 -4.19
C VAL A 24 -6.01 -3.51 -4.53
N SER A 25 -6.07 -3.14 -5.82
CA SER A 25 -6.62 -1.84 -6.25
C SER A 25 -8.11 -1.73 -6.00
N LEU A 26 -8.87 -2.81 -6.18
CA LEU A 26 -10.29 -2.86 -5.82
C LEU A 26 -10.50 -2.69 -4.32
N TYR A 27 -9.71 -3.40 -3.49
CA TYR A 27 -9.73 -3.24 -2.04
C TYR A 27 -9.43 -1.80 -1.62
N VAL A 28 -8.39 -1.19 -2.16
CA VAL A 28 -8.01 0.20 -1.86
C VAL A 28 -9.12 1.17 -2.24
N LYS A 29 -9.73 1.00 -3.42
CA LYS A 29 -10.84 1.83 -3.89
C LYS A 29 -12.04 1.71 -2.97
N ASP A 30 -12.43 0.50 -2.61
CA ASP A 30 -13.59 0.23 -1.77
C ASP A 30 -13.39 0.78 -0.35
N THR A 31 -12.26 0.48 0.29
CA THR A 31 -11.94 0.99 1.64
C THR A 31 -11.85 2.51 1.68
N THR A 32 -11.31 3.14 0.64
CA THR A 32 -11.25 4.61 0.53
C THR A 32 -12.64 5.21 0.43
N ASN A 33 -13.52 4.63 -0.39
CA ASN A 33 -14.89 5.13 -0.58
C ASN A 33 -15.73 5.08 0.70
N HIS A 34 -15.48 4.10 1.56
CA HIS A 34 -16.15 3.95 2.86
C HIS A 34 -15.45 4.67 4.02
N SER A 35 -14.29 5.27 3.78
CA SER A 35 -13.55 5.99 4.82
C SER A 35 -14.21 7.34 5.17
N ILE A 36 -14.28 7.65 6.47
CA ILE A 36 -14.66 8.98 6.95
C ILE A 36 -13.67 10.06 6.48
N LEU A 37 -12.45 9.68 6.14
CA LEU A 37 -11.39 10.55 5.64
C LEU A 37 -11.32 10.61 4.11
N LYS A 38 -12.29 10.07 3.36
CA LYS A 38 -12.25 9.95 1.89
C LYS A 38 -11.89 11.26 1.17
N LYS A 39 -12.34 12.42 1.68
CA LYS A 39 -12.03 13.73 1.09
C LYS A 39 -10.56 14.13 1.24
N ARG A 40 -9.80 13.47 2.12
CA ARG A 40 -8.36 13.69 2.34
C ARG A 40 -7.48 12.64 1.69
N ILE A 41 -8.07 11.55 1.19
CA ILE A 41 -7.35 10.45 0.56
C ILE A 41 -7.27 10.68 -0.93
N SER A 42 -6.07 10.54 -1.47
CA SER A 42 -5.81 10.49 -2.91
C SER A 42 -5.18 9.15 -3.23
N ILE A 43 -5.87 8.33 -4.00
CA ILE A 43 -5.33 7.06 -4.50
C ILE A 43 -4.49 7.38 -5.73
N ILE A 44 -3.28 6.87 -5.75
CA ILE A 44 -2.33 7.06 -6.83
C ILE A 44 -2.13 5.72 -7.54
N SER A 45 -2.48 5.70 -8.81
CA SER A 45 -2.35 4.57 -9.72
C SER A 45 -1.65 5.00 -11.00
N SER A 46 -1.44 4.08 -11.92
CA SER A 46 -0.89 4.40 -13.25
C SER A 46 -1.74 5.42 -14.01
N ASP A 47 -3.04 5.49 -13.74
CA ASP A 47 -3.97 6.42 -14.41
C ASP A 47 -3.69 7.90 -14.08
N ASN A 48 -2.96 8.17 -12.99
CA ASN A 48 -2.59 9.53 -12.59
C ASN A 48 -1.42 10.12 -13.40
N PHE A 49 -0.83 9.36 -14.33
CA PHE A 49 0.33 9.78 -15.12
C PHE A 49 0.02 9.80 -16.61
N LYS A 50 0.25 10.94 -17.26
CA LYS A 50 -0.12 11.16 -18.67
C LYS A 50 0.68 10.28 -19.66
N ASN A 51 1.94 9.96 -19.36
CA ASN A 51 2.81 9.15 -20.22
C ASN A 51 2.99 7.73 -19.65
N LYS A 52 2.00 6.87 -19.87
CA LYS A 52 2.05 5.47 -19.42
C LYS A 52 3.26 4.72 -19.99
N SER A 53 3.71 5.05 -21.20
CA SER A 53 4.88 4.43 -21.83
C SER A 53 6.21 4.64 -21.10
N GLN A 54 6.34 5.71 -20.31
CA GLN A 54 7.54 5.96 -19.50
C GLN A 54 7.52 5.23 -18.15
N LEU A 55 6.39 4.66 -17.77
CA LEU A 55 6.18 4.00 -16.46
C LEU A 55 6.44 2.49 -16.49
N PHE A 56 7.06 1.96 -17.55
CA PHE A 56 7.28 0.52 -17.74
C PHE A 56 8.07 -0.19 -16.63
N ARG A 57 8.62 0.57 -15.68
CA ARG A 57 9.34 0.03 -14.52
C ARG A 57 8.79 0.59 -13.22
N ASN A 58 8.65 -0.24 -12.20
CA ASN A 58 8.29 0.16 -10.83
C ASN A 58 9.08 1.38 -10.34
N LYS A 59 10.38 1.43 -10.66
CA LYS A 59 11.27 2.52 -10.26
C LYS A 59 10.83 3.86 -10.85
N ASN A 60 10.49 3.91 -12.13
CA ASN A 60 10.08 5.15 -12.79
C ASN A 60 8.75 5.66 -12.24
N TYR A 61 7.80 4.75 -11.97
CA TYR A 61 6.52 5.09 -11.36
C TYR A 61 6.71 5.73 -9.98
N ILE A 62 7.48 5.10 -9.09
CA ILE A 62 7.62 5.61 -7.72
C ILE A 62 8.43 6.91 -7.66
N ILE A 63 9.42 7.09 -8.53
CA ILE A 63 10.14 8.36 -8.64
C ILE A 63 9.21 9.48 -9.12
N SER A 64 8.43 9.23 -10.19
CA SER A 64 7.45 10.20 -10.70
C SER A 64 6.40 10.55 -9.66
N PHE A 65 5.95 9.57 -8.87
CA PHE A 65 5.10 9.80 -7.71
C PHE A 65 5.76 10.75 -6.72
N CYS A 66 6.99 10.46 -6.29
CA CYS A 66 7.70 11.26 -5.31
C CYS A 66 7.91 12.70 -5.80
N GLU A 67 8.38 12.89 -7.04
CA GLU A 67 8.58 14.19 -7.63
C GLU A 67 7.28 15.01 -7.73
N LYS A 68 6.18 14.38 -8.16
CA LYS A 68 4.88 15.04 -8.28
C LYS A 68 4.35 15.59 -6.96
N TYR A 69 4.63 14.89 -5.85
CA TYR A 69 4.03 15.21 -4.55
C TYR A 69 5.00 15.78 -3.52
N LYS A 70 6.29 15.97 -3.84
CA LYS A 70 7.32 16.40 -2.87
C LYS A 70 7.03 17.74 -2.16
N THR A 71 6.27 18.63 -2.80
CA THR A 71 5.88 19.94 -2.23
C THR A 71 4.50 19.91 -1.58
N SER A 72 3.81 18.79 -1.59
CA SER A 72 2.46 18.67 -1.04
C SER A 72 2.48 18.48 0.48
N ASN A 73 1.46 18.99 1.17
CA ASN A 73 1.29 18.78 2.62
C ASN A 73 0.74 17.36 2.89
N ILE A 74 1.65 16.37 2.87
CA ILE A 74 1.29 14.97 3.07
C ILE A 74 1.61 14.56 4.50
N LYS A 75 0.63 14.05 5.23
CA LYS A 75 0.82 13.52 6.58
C LYS A 75 1.06 12.02 6.63
N ILE A 76 0.41 11.28 5.74
CA ILE A 76 0.47 9.81 5.71
C ILE A 76 0.64 9.36 4.27
N ILE A 77 1.50 8.37 4.05
CA ILE A 77 1.58 7.61 2.81
C ILE A 77 1.30 6.15 3.15
N GLU A 78 0.31 5.58 2.49
CA GLU A 78 -0.01 4.14 2.57
C GLU A 78 0.51 3.43 1.31
N ILE A 79 1.27 2.37 1.53
CA ILE A 79 1.86 1.55 0.47
C ILE A 79 1.19 0.18 0.52
N HIS A 80 0.51 -0.21 -0.55
CA HIS A 80 -0.15 -1.51 -0.62
C HIS A 80 0.66 -2.50 -1.43
N ASN A 81 1.14 -3.54 -0.77
CA ASN A 81 1.78 -4.73 -1.36
C ASN A 81 3.00 -4.44 -2.26
N ARG A 82 3.68 -3.31 -2.04
CA ARG A 82 4.86 -2.86 -2.80
C ARG A 82 5.98 -2.36 -1.86
N PRO A 83 6.59 -3.26 -1.07
CA PRO A 83 7.63 -2.85 -0.11
C PRO A 83 8.85 -2.20 -0.77
N GLU A 84 9.13 -2.47 -2.05
CA GLU A 84 10.19 -1.79 -2.79
C GLU A 84 9.99 -0.28 -2.91
N TYR A 85 8.77 0.23 -2.75
CA TYR A 85 8.52 1.68 -2.78
C TYR A 85 8.99 2.39 -1.51
N TYR A 86 9.10 1.66 -0.40
CA TYR A 86 9.40 2.22 0.92
C TYR A 86 10.69 3.05 0.92
N THR A 87 11.78 2.57 0.35
CA THR A 87 13.08 3.25 0.35
C THR A 87 13.04 4.57 -0.41
N TYR A 88 12.35 4.61 -1.56
CA TYR A 88 12.16 5.84 -2.34
C TYR A 88 11.29 6.84 -1.60
N ILE A 89 10.15 6.39 -1.09
CA ILE A 89 9.22 7.25 -0.35
C ILE A 89 9.90 7.82 0.89
N LYS A 90 10.63 7.01 1.65
CA LYS A 90 11.36 7.47 2.85
C LYS A 90 12.42 8.52 2.53
N LYS A 91 13.09 8.39 1.38
CA LYS A 91 14.09 9.37 0.90
C LYS A 91 13.45 10.72 0.57
N TYR A 92 12.31 10.73 -0.12
CA TYR A 92 11.65 11.97 -0.56
C TYR A 92 10.78 12.59 0.54
N PHE A 93 10.26 11.79 1.45
CA PHE A 93 9.34 12.19 2.51
C PHE A 93 9.84 11.73 3.89
N PRO A 94 11.02 12.21 4.36
CA PRO A 94 11.68 11.69 5.57
C PRO A 94 10.83 11.84 6.84
N ASN A 95 10.00 12.89 6.92
CA ASN A 95 9.17 13.22 8.08
C ASN A 95 7.71 12.75 7.95
N THR A 96 7.34 12.14 6.82
CA THR A 96 5.98 11.67 6.59
C THR A 96 5.78 10.29 7.22
N LYS A 97 4.62 10.08 7.84
CA LYS A 97 4.25 8.78 8.41
C LYS A 97 3.96 7.80 7.30
N ILE A 98 4.67 6.68 7.28
CA ILE A 98 4.50 5.62 6.29
C ILE A 98 3.79 4.44 6.95
N LYS A 99 2.75 3.94 6.28
CA LYS A 99 2.10 2.67 6.58
C LYS A 99 2.33 1.73 5.40
N LEU A 100 2.71 0.50 5.68
CA LEU A 100 2.89 -0.54 4.66
C LEU A 100 1.94 -1.69 4.94
N ILE A 101 1.13 -2.04 3.94
CA ILE A 101 0.10 -3.06 4.04
C ILE A 101 0.50 -4.25 3.15
N PHE A 102 0.64 -5.43 3.77
CA PHE A 102 0.94 -6.67 3.09
C PHE A 102 -0.34 -7.48 2.83
N HIS A 103 -0.62 -7.71 1.56
CA HIS A 103 -1.72 -8.56 1.08
C HIS A 103 -1.24 -9.95 0.67
N ASN A 104 0.04 -10.10 0.34
CA ASN A 104 0.67 -11.34 -0.10
C ASN A 104 1.87 -11.69 0.80
N ASP A 105 2.47 -12.86 0.57
CA ASP A 105 3.66 -13.31 1.31
C ASP A 105 4.82 -12.32 1.17
N PRO A 106 5.28 -11.70 2.27
CA PRO A 106 6.38 -10.74 2.24
C PRO A 106 7.70 -11.29 1.69
N LEU A 107 7.90 -12.60 1.81
CA LEU A 107 9.15 -13.23 1.33
C LEU A 107 9.17 -13.40 -0.20
N THR A 108 8.06 -13.16 -0.88
CA THR A 108 7.95 -13.19 -2.34
C THR A 108 7.91 -11.81 -2.98
N LEU A 109 7.81 -10.76 -2.15
CA LEU A 109 7.68 -9.39 -2.62
C LEU A 109 9.04 -8.68 -2.61
N ARG A 110 9.44 -8.17 -3.77
CA ARG A 110 10.66 -7.37 -3.90
C ARG A 110 10.64 -6.22 -2.90
N GLY A 111 11.75 -6.03 -2.17
CA GLY A 111 11.88 -5.01 -1.12
C GLY A 111 11.54 -5.53 0.29
N SER A 112 11.16 -6.81 0.44
CA SER A 112 10.97 -7.47 1.74
C SER A 112 11.45 -8.93 1.78
N ILE A 113 12.17 -9.39 0.76
CA ILE A 113 12.69 -10.77 0.68
C ILE A 113 13.72 -11.01 1.77
N SER A 114 14.71 -10.13 1.90
CA SER A 114 15.78 -10.27 2.88
C SER A 114 15.35 -9.84 4.28
N LEU A 115 15.99 -10.40 5.29
CA LEU A 115 15.80 -9.99 6.69
C LEU A 115 16.07 -8.49 6.86
N LYS A 116 17.17 -7.98 6.30
CA LYS A 116 17.58 -6.57 6.40
C LYS A 116 16.53 -5.62 5.81
N GLU A 117 15.89 -5.97 4.68
CA GLU A 117 14.80 -5.17 4.11
C GLU A 117 13.61 -5.10 5.07
N ARG A 118 13.23 -6.24 5.67
CA ARG A 118 12.11 -6.28 6.62
C ARG A 118 12.43 -5.56 7.93
N GLU A 119 13.68 -5.65 8.44
CA GLU A 119 14.13 -4.86 9.58
C GLU A 119 14.06 -3.35 9.31
N ASN A 120 14.49 -2.90 8.14
CA ASN A 120 14.38 -1.50 7.74
C ASN A 120 12.90 -1.03 7.68
N ILE A 121 12.01 -1.87 7.16
CA ILE A 121 10.57 -1.58 7.08
C ILE A 121 9.97 -1.46 8.49
N ILE A 122 10.20 -2.45 9.36
CA ILE A 122 9.58 -2.46 10.69
C ILE A 122 10.08 -1.33 11.58
N ASN A 123 11.35 -0.94 11.43
CA ASN A 123 11.95 0.15 12.20
C ASN A 123 11.58 1.54 11.67
N GLY A 124 11.24 1.66 10.40
CA GLY A 124 11.02 2.96 9.77
C GLY A 124 9.56 3.28 9.41
N CYS A 125 8.68 2.30 9.35
CA CYS A 125 7.25 2.53 9.16
C CYS A 125 6.57 2.88 10.48
N GLN A 126 5.58 3.77 10.42
CA GLN A 126 4.71 4.03 11.57
C GLN A 126 3.88 2.81 11.93
N LYS A 127 3.38 2.11 10.92
CA LYS A 127 2.64 0.85 11.06
C LYS A 127 2.94 -0.07 9.89
N VAL A 128 3.09 -1.36 10.20
CA VAL A 128 3.10 -2.44 9.22
C VAL A 128 1.85 -3.28 9.46
N ILE A 129 1.03 -3.39 8.43
CA ILE A 129 -0.31 -3.99 8.51
C ILE A 129 -0.31 -5.27 7.68
N PHE A 130 -0.85 -6.33 8.25
CA PHE A 130 -0.96 -7.63 7.61
C PHE A 130 -2.44 -8.03 7.51
N ILE A 131 -2.84 -8.63 6.40
CA ILE A 131 -4.24 -9.08 6.26
C ILE A 131 -4.51 -10.42 6.97
N SER A 132 -3.48 -11.10 7.45
CA SER A 132 -3.62 -12.34 8.22
C SER A 132 -2.44 -12.55 9.16
N ARG A 133 -2.66 -13.40 10.18
CA ARG A 133 -1.59 -13.85 11.08
C ARG A 133 -0.49 -14.60 10.35
N TRP A 134 -0.85 -15.39 9.34
CA TRP A 134 0.12 -16.13 8.54
C TRP A 134 1.10 -15.17 7.83
N ILE A 135 0.60 -14.11 7.18
CA ILE A 135 1.45 -13.10 6.53
C ILE A 135 2.37 -12.40 7.54
N GLN A 136 1.84 -12.07 8.74
CA GLN A 136 2.67 -11.50 9.81
C GLN A 136 3.79 -12.46 10.23
N GLN A 137 3.51 -13.73 10.45
CA GLN A 137 4.52 -14.74 10.78
C GLN A 137 5.57 -14.89 9.69
N ARG A 138 5.16 -14.87 8.42
CA ARG A 138 6.07 -14.89 7.27
C ARG A 138 7.00 -13.66 7.27
N PHE A 139 6.46 -12.48 7.54
CA PHE A 139 7.26 -11.25 7.62
C PHE A 139 8.34 -11.32 8.70
N PHE A 140 8.03 -11.90 9.86
CA PHE A 140 8.97 -12.04 10.97
C PHE A 140 9.85 -13.30 10.92
N SER A 141 9.75 -14.08 9.85
CA SER A 141 10.62 -15.22 9.64
C SER A 141 12.10 -14.81 9.75
N SER A 142 12.89 -15.55 10.54
CA SER A 142 14.31 -15.30 10.82
C SER A 142 14.64 -14.07 11.68
N PHE A 143 13.66 -13.36 12.22
CA PHE A 143 13.92 -12.35 13.23
C PHE A 143 14.33 -13.01 14.56
N LYS A 144 15.42 -12.55 15.15
CA LYS A 144 15.84 -13.02 16.49
C LYS A 144 14.93 -12.49 17.59
N ASN A 145 14.53 -11.21 17.49
CA ASN A 145 13.62 -10.56 18.42
C ASN A 145 12.46 -9.93 17.65
N VAL A 146 11.23 -10.28 18.03
CA VAL A 146 10.03 -9.79 17.37
C VAL A 146 9.40 -8.71 18.23
N ASN A 147 9.36 -7.48 17.72
CA ASN A 147 8.60 -6.38 18.33
C ASN A 147 7.35 -6.12 17.48
N LEU A 148 6.18 -6.35 18.06
CA LEU A 148 4.89 -6.18 17.40
C LEU A 148 4.22 -4.82 17.66
N SER A 149 4.85 -3.90 18.40
CA SER A 149 4.24 -2.65 18.86
C SER A 149 3.73 -1.75 17.73
N ASN A 150 4.38 -1.79 16.56
CA ASN A 150 3.98 -1.02 15.39
C ASN A 150 3.31 -1.86 14.31
N THR A 151 2.84 -3.07 14.64
CA THR A 151 2.12 -3.95 13.71
C THR A 151 0.62 -4.01 13.99
N LEU A 152 -0.15 -4.38 12.98
CA LEU A 152 -1.58 -4.66 13.08
C LEU A 152 -1.93 -5.82 12.16
N ILE A 153 -2.93 -6.60 12.55
CA ILE A 153 -3.59 -7.57 11.66
C ILE A 153 -4.99 -7.04 11.38
N ILE A 154 -5.25 -6.72 10.11
CA ILE A 154 -6.55 -6.22 9.64
C ILE A 154 -6.98 -7.10 8.46
N PRO A 155 -7.85 -8.09 8.70
CA PRO A 155 -8.38 -8.93 7.62
C PRO A 155 -9.17 -8.11 6.60
N HIS A 156 -9.22 -8.59 5.37
CA HIS A 156 -10.08 -7.98 4.36
C HIS A 156 -11.55 -8.11 4.78
N GLY A 157 -12.25 -6.98 4.83
CA GLY A 157 -13.70 -6.96 4.93
C GLY A 157 -14.33 -7.19 3.56
N VAL A 158 -15.41 -7.97 3.53
CA VAL A 158 -16.24 -8.14 2.32
C VAL A 158 -17.60 -7.54 2.60
N LYS A 159 -18.08 -6.70 1.68
CA LYS A 159 -19.47 -6.19 1.75
C LYS A 159 -20.44 -7.36 1.66
N LYS A 160 -21.28 -7.53 2.68
CA LYS A 160 -22.33 -8.55 2.66
C LYS A 160 -23.28 -8.27 1.50
N ASN A 161 -23.31 -9.16 0.53
CA ASN A 161 -24.26 -9.06 -0.57
C ASN A 161 -25.58 -9.69 -0.08
N ASN A 162 -26.60 -8.86 0.12
CA ASN A 162 -27.92 -9.34 0.55
C ASN A 162 -28.71 -10.05 -0.57
N LYS A 163 -28.16 -10.13 -1.78
CA LYS A 163 -28.74 -10.94 -2.85
C LYS A 163 -28.23 -12.37 -2.74
N ILE A 164 -29.07 -13.24 -2.19
CA ILE A 164 -28.89 -14.69 -2.30
C ILE A 164 -29.13 -15.02 -3.79
N ILE A 165 -28.06 -15.33 -4.52
CA ILE A 165 -28.20 -15.93 -5.84
C ILE A 165 -28.52 -17.42 -5.57
N LEU A 166 -29.78 -17.76 -5.63
CA LEU A 166 -30.20 -19.17 -5.69
C LEU A 166 -29.71 -19.73 -7.02
N LEU A 167 -28.60 -20.47 -6.97
CA LEU A 167 -28.19 -21.31 -8.10
C LEU A 167 -29.30 -22.33 -8.30
N LYS A 168 -30.13 -22.15 -9.35
CA LYS A 168 -31.01 -23.20 -9.84
C LYS A 168 -30.13 -24.37 -10.24
N LYS A 169 -30.35 -25.52 -9.58
CA LYS A 169 -29.79 -26.81 -9.99
C LYS A 169 -30.36 -27.24 -11.33
#